data_7b3431e732334c61ac7c58ac0d5eb908
#
_entry.id   7b3431e732334c61ac7c58ac0d5eb908
#
_cell.length_a   1.000
_cell.length_b   1.000
_cell.length_c   1.000
_cell.angle_alpha   90.00
_cell.angle_beta   90.00
_cell.angle_gamma   90.00
#
_symmetry.space_group_name_H-M   'P 1'
#
loop_
_entity.id
_entity.type
_entity.pdbx_description
1 polymer ?
#
loop_
_entity_poly.entity_id
_entity_poly.type
_entity_poly.pdbx_seq_one_letter_code
_entity_poly.pdbx_strand_id
1 'polypeptide(L)'
;KDFYIASIFSSDNLLEMKVESDAPAFQLYTAGSLDARNGKSGDYKAGYGICVEPQFVPNAINSYALAFEKPILRKGENGERFIKYTFVEHN
;
A
#
# COMPACT_ATOMS: atom_id res chain seq x y z
N LYS A 1 11.85 7.36 14.69
CA LYS A 1 10.97 7.78 13.60
C LYS A 1 9.77 6.86 13.50
N ASP A 2 8.61 7.45 13.28
CA ASP A 2 7.37 6.71 13.13
C ASP A 2 7.15 6.35 11.65
N PHE A 3 7.00 5.06 11.38
CA PHE A 3 6.77 4.56 10.02
C PHE A 3 5.31 4.15 9.78
N TYR A 4 4.44 4.41 10.74
CA TYR A 4 3.04 4.07 10.60
C TYR A 4 2.39 4.87 9.49
N ILE A 5 1.66 4.18 8.61
CA ILE A 5 0.94 4.79 7.50
C ILE A 5 -0.56 4.76 7.73
N ALA A 6 -1.11 3.58 7.98
CA ALA A 6 -2.55 3.40 8.03
C ALA A 6 -2.93 2.13 8.78
N SER A 7 -4.14 2.14 9.31
CA SER A 7 -4.83 0.93 9.77
C SER A 7 -6.13 0.81 9.01
N ILE A 8 -6.43 -0.42 8.61
CA ILE A 8 -7.66 -0.75 7.91
C ILE A 8 -8.38 -1.81 8.73
N PHE A 9 -9.66 -1.57 8.99
CA PHE A 9 -10.48 -2.47 9.78
C PHE A 9 -11.52 -3.12 8.88
N SER A 10 -11.80 -4.40 9.15
CA SER A 10 -12.96 -5.04 8.55
C SER A 10 -14.23 -4.34 9.04
N SER A 11 -15.33 -4.49 8.29
CA SER A 11 -16.60 -3.80 8.62
C SER A 11 -17.15 -4.17 9.98
N ASP A 12 -16.84 -5.38 10.48
CA ASP A 12 -17.22 -5.82 11.80
C ASP A 12 -16.22 -5.48 12.90
N ASN A 13 -15.12 -4.79 12.54
CA ASN A 13 -14.02 -4.40 13.41
C ASN A 13 -13.29 -5.56 14.10
N LEU A 14 -13.44 -6.77 13.59
CA LEU A 14 -12.77 -7.94 14.17
C LEU A 14 -11.36 -8.16 13.63
N LEU A 15 -11.05 -7.60 12.47
CA LEU A 15 -9.75 -7.76 11.85
C LEU A 15 -9.18 -6.38 11.51
N GLU A 16 -7.94 -6.18 11.86
CA GLU A 16 -7.20 -4.95 11.55
C GLU A 16 -5.94 -5.29 10.76
N MET A 17 -5.66 -4.53 9.71
CA MET A 17 -4.38 -4.57 9.02
C MET A 17 -3.66 -3.24 9.26
N LYS A 18 -2.52 -3.32 9.93
CA LYS A 18 -1.65 -2.16 10.12
C LYS A 18 -0.61 -2.13 9.02
N VAL A 19 -0.36 -0.98 8.46
CA VAL A 19 0.62 -0.80 7.41
C VAL A 19 1.70 0.18 7.87
N GLU A 20 2.94 -0.25 7.76
CA GLU A 20 4.12 0.56 8.07
C GLU A 20 5.05 0.54 6.87
N SER A 21 5.69 1.65 6.58
CA SER A 21 6.67 1.74 5.50
C SER A 21 7.48 3.02 5.64
N ASP A 22 8.69 3.00 5.08
CA ASP A 22 9.51 4.19 4.95
C ASP A 22 9.34 4.87 3.59
N ALA A 23 8.38 4.39 2.77
CA ALA A 23 8.08 5.02 1.50
C ALA A 23 7.51 6.43 1.70
N PRO A 24 7.76 7.36 0.77
CA PRO A 24 7.32 8.76 0.93
C PRO A 24 5.83 8.97 0.71
N ALA A 25 5.13 8.00 0.13
CA ALA A 25 3.70 8.11 -0.17
C ALA A 25 3.08 6.73 -0.19
N PHE A 26 1.75 6.68 -0.33
CA PHE A 26 1.07 5.42 -0.60
C PHE A 26 -0.15 5.66 -1.46
N GLN A 27 -0.59 4.61 -2.12
CA GLN A 27 -1.79 4.62 -2.94
C GLN A 27 -2.78 3.60 -2.38
N LEU A 28 -4.05 3.96 -2.38
CA LEU A 28 -5.13 3.10 -1.92
C LEU A 28 -5.93 2.64 -3.13
N TYR A 29 -6.13 1.32 -3.23
CA TYR A 29 -6.91 0.74 -4.30
C TYR A 29 -7.99 -0.15 -3.71
N THR A 30 -9.25 0.10 -4.07
CA THR A 30 -10.39 -0.60 -3.51
C THR A 30 -11.03 -1.60 -4.48
N ALA A 31 -10.33 -1.95 -5.55
CA ALA A 31 -10.78 -2.95 -6.52
C ALA A 31 -12.13 -2.62 -7.16
N GLY A 32 -12.34 -1.34 -7.52
CA GLY A 32 -13.63 -0.88 -8.07
C GLY A 32 -14.00 -1.48 -9.42
N SER A 33 -13.04 -2.03 -10.17
CA SER A 33 -13.30 -2.67 -11.47
C SER A 33 -12.97 -4.17 -11.46
N LEU A 34 -12.84 -4.77 -10.30
CA LEU A 34 -12.53 -6.18 -10.18
C LEU A 34 -13.68 -7.04 -10.67
N ASP A 35 -13.36 -8.00 -11.53
CA ASP A 35 -14.29 -9.02 -12.03
C ASP A 35 -13.49 -10.26 -12.32
N ALA A 36 -13.24 -11.06 -11.29
CA ALA A 36 -12.45 -12.28 -11.40
C ALA A 36 -13.30 -13.46 -11.00
N ARG A 37 -13.33 -14.46 -11.87
CA ARG A 37 -14.12 -15.70 -11.68
C ARG A 37 -13.21 -16.88 -11.41
N ASN A 38 -13.73 -17.85 -10.66
CA ASN A 38 -12.99 -19.07 -10.34
C ASN A 38 -11.67 -18.78 -9.63
N GLY A 39 -11.67 -17.79 -8.75
CA GLY A 39 -10.52 -17.50 -7.91
C GLY A 39 -10.33 -18.56 -6.84
N LYS A 40 -9.31 -18.37 -6.02
CA LYS A 40 -8.92 -19.35 -4.98
C LYS A 40 -10.07 -19.68 -4.02
N SER A 41 -10.88 -18.69 -3.68
CA SER A 41 -11.99 -18.84 -2.73
C SER A 41 -13.35 -18.56 -3.37
N GLY A 42 -13.44 -18.53 -4.70
CA GLY A 42 -14.66 -18.26 -5.43
C GLY A 42 -14.49 -17.11 -6.41
N ASP A 43 -15.58 -16.45 -6.76
CA ASP A 43 -15.56 -15.30 -7.63
C ASP A 43 -15.32 -14.03 -6.83
N TYR A 44 -14.57 -13.11 -7.41
CA TYR A 44 -14.26 -11.82 -6.79
C TYR A 44 -14.87 -10.70 -7.61
N LYS A 45 -15.63 -9.84 -6.94
CA LYS A 45 -16.35 -8.74 -7.58
C LYS A 45 -15.77 -7.40 -7.13
N ALA A 46 -16.22 -6.34 -7.79
CA ALA A 46 -15.84 -4.99 -7.42
C ALA A 46 -16.00 -4.75 -5.92
N GLY A 47 -14.97 -4.17 -5.30
CA GLY A 47 -14.99 -3.88 -3.88
C GLY A 47 -14.66 -5.05 -2.95
N TYR A 48 -14.31 -6.23 -3.50
CA TYR A 48 -13.98 -7.39 -2.68
C TYR A 48 -12.56 -7.35 -2.12
N GLY A 49 -11.73 -6.46 -2.60
CA GLY A 49 -10.37 -6.37 -2.15
C GLY A 49 -9.93 -4.94 -1.89
N ILE A 50 -8.83 -4.82 -1.17
CA ILE A 50 -8.22 -3.52 -0.91
C ILE A 50 -6.71 -3.68 -0.93
N CYS A 51 -6.03 -2.70 -1.53
CA CYS A 51 -4.58 -2.65 -1.52
C CYS A 51 -4.13 -1.33 -0.92
N VAL A 52 -3.13 -1.41 -0.05
CA VAL A 52 -2.39 -0.24 0.39
C VAL A 52 -0.99 -0.38 -0.17
N GLU A 53 -0.60 0.53 -1.03
CA GLU A 53 0.61 0.42 -1.84
C GLU A 53 1.58 1.54 -1.49
N PRO A 54 2.43 1.35 -0.48
CA PRO A 54 3.48 2.31 -0.18
C PRO A 54 4.45 2.41 -1.36
N GLN A 55 4.73 3.62 -1.80
CA GLN A 55 5.50 3.84 -3.02
C GLN A 55 5.96 5.29 -3.12
N PHE A 56 6.75 5.59 -4.13
CA PHE A 56 6.99 6.97 -4.51
C PHE A 56 5.71 7.55 -5.13
N VAL A 57 5.58 8.86 -5.10
CA VAL A 57 4.47 9.53 -5.77
C VAL A 57 4.50 9.11 -7.25
N PRO A 58 3.35 8.72 -7.84
CA PRO A 58 3.32 8.36 -9.25
C PRO A 58 3.93 9.44 -10.13
N ASN A 59 4.80 9.02 -11.06
CA ASN A 59 5.52 9.89 -11.99
C ASN A 59 6.40 10.95 -11.29
N ALA A 60 6.84 10.66 -10.06
CA ALA A 60 7.67 11.60 -9.29
C ALA A 60 8.97 11.95 -9.99
N ILE A 61 9.51 11.03 -10.78
CA ILE A 61 10.78 11.24 -11.48
C ILE A 61 10.71 12.43 -12.47
N ASN A 62 9.52 12.72 -12.98
CA ASN A 62 9.29 13.81 -13.92
C ASN A 62 8.74 15.07 -13.25
N SER A 63 8.58 15.06 -11.93
CA SER A 63 8.04 16.19 -11.20
C SER A 63 9.14 17.21 -10.90
N TYR A 64 8.82 18.48 -11.03
CA TYR A 64 9.70 19.57 -10.60
C TYR A 64 9.45 19.98 -9.14
N ALA A 65 8.46 19.40 -8.48
CA ALA A 65 8.18 19.71 -7.08
C ALA A 65 9.29 19.14 -6.20
N LEU A 66 9.93 20.00 -5.43
CA LEU A 66 11.02 19.59 -4.53
C LEU A 66 10.53 18.76 -3.34
N ALA A 67 9.23 18.85 -3.02
CA ALA A 67 8.64 18.11 -1.92
C ALA A 67 8.55 16.61 -2.20
N PHE A 68 8.62 16.18 -3.46
CA PHE A 68 8.50 14.78 -3.83
C PHE A 68 9.88 14.12 -3.87
N GLU A 69 10.05 13.08 -3.06
CA GLU A 69 11.22 12.23 -3.15
C GLU A 69 11.17 11.47 -4.48
N LYS A 70 12.27 11.42 -5.19
CA LYS A 70 12.36 10.80 -6.52
C LYS A 70 12.97 9.41 -6.44
N PRO A 71 12.45 8.45 -7.25
CA PRO A 71 12.96 7.08 -7.27
C PRO A 71 14.26 6.99 -8.08
N ILE A 72 15.32 7.62 -7.60
CA ILE A 72 16.61 7.64 -8.27
C ILE A 72 17.64 6.96 -7.38
N LEU A 73 18.33 5.96 -7.94
CA LEU A 73 19.47 5.31 -7.30
C LEU A 73 20.64 5.45 -8.24
N ARG A 74 21.70 6.11 -7.78
CA ARG A 74 22.88 6.35 -8.60
C ARG A 74 23.88 5.22 -8.42
N LYS A 75 24.79 5.08 -9.40
CA LYS A 75 25.84 4.09 -9.33
C LYS A 75 26.62 4.25 -8.02
N GLY A 76 26.82 3.14 -7.33
CA GLY A 76 27.54 3.11 -6.06
C GLY A 76 26.68 3.36 -4.83
N GLU A 77 25.42 3.74 -5.01
CA GLU A 77 24.50 3.93 -3.91
C GLU A 77 23.74 2.64 -3.61
N ASN A 78 23.35 2.48 -2.35
CA ASN A 78 22.47 1.40 -1.93
C ASN A 78 21.11 1.98 -1.58
N GLY A 79 20.05 1.30 -2.02
CA GLY A 79 18.69 1.69 -1.67
C GLY A 79 17.97 0.55 -0.97
N GLU A 80 17.26 0.89 0.07
CA GLU A 80 16.41 -0.05 0.79
C GLU A 80 15.07 0.59 1.09
N ARG A 81 14.02 -0.19 0.98
CA ARG A 81 12.67 0.17 1.37
C ARG A 81 12.02 -1.02 2.05
N PHE A 82 11.15 -0.74 2.99
CA PHE A 82 10.38 -1.80 3.61
C PHE A 82 8.90 -1.50 3.59
N ILE A 83 8.11 -2.57 3.58
CA ILE A 83 6.67 -2.52 3.80
C ILE A 83 6.36 -3.61 4.81
N LYS A 84 5.64 -3.26 5.85
CA LYS A 84 5.24 -4.21 6.88
C LYS A 84 3.73 -4.19 7.03
N TYR A 85 3.12 -5.34 6.84
CA TYR A 85 1.70 -5.55 7.11
C TYR A 85 1.57 -6.39 8.38
N THR A 86 0.83 -5.89 9.35
CA THR A 86 0.56 -6.61 10.59
C THR A 86 -0.94 -6.81 10.72
N PHE A 87 -1.35 -8.06 10.88
CA PHE A 87 -2.75 -8.41 11.04
C PHE A 87 -3.04 -8.68 12.50
N VAL A 88 -4.08 -8.04 13.01
CA VAL A 88 -4.49 -8.15 14.42
C VAL A 88 -5.95 -8.56 14.47
N GLU A 89 -6.23 -9.61 15.24
CA GLU A 89 -7.59 -10.03 15.51
C GLU A 89 -8.08 -9.34 16.78
N HIS A 90 -9.29 -8.76 16.71
CA HIS A 90 -9.94 -8.12 17.84
C HIS A 90 -11.16 -8.93 18.26
N ASN A 91 -11.18 -9.32 19.49
CA ASN A 91 -12.29 -10.11 20.04
C ASN A 91 -13.22 -9.26 20.89
#